data_df857bae88bcb8336e1dde35e9c05f92
#
_entry.id   df857bae88bcb8336e1dde35e9c05f92
#
_cell.length_a   1.000
_cell.length_b   1.000
_cell.length_c   1.000
_cell.angle_alpha   90.00
_cell.angle_beta   90.00
_cell.angle_gamma   90.00
#
_symmetry.space_group_name_H-M   'P 1'
#
loop_
_entity.id
_entity.type
_entity.pdbx_description
1 polymer ?
#
loop_
_entity_poly.entity_id
_entity_poly.type
_entity_poly.pdbx_seq_one_letter_code
_entity_poly.pdbx_strand_id
1 'polypeptide(L)'
;MLRRTSGEWREICAAYGYLLLAWWRLSVRREGLDRWIFQDARPAEVSDLPDEADRRSIIRSAGWINAAARYPRPWARCLQCSLALCLLLERRGFNAQLKIGVRKSGGDLEAHAWVEYFGKVLNDSQDVACNFTLMNGNREMPSVQQLSRAFRG
;
A
#
# COMPACT_ATOMS: atom_id res chain seq x y z
N MET A 1 -13.56 -25.47 10.42
CA MET A 1 -13.54 -24.16 11.08
C MET A 1 -12.22 -24.04 11.85
N LEU A 2 -11.20 -23.41 11.23
CA LEU A 2 -9.88 -23.22 11.88
C LEU A 2 -10.03 -22.18 12.99
N ARG A 3 -9.83 -22.62 14.25
CA ARG A 3 -9.75 -21.71 15.40
C ARG A 3 -8.51 -20.84 15.23
N ARG A 4 -8.72 -19.55 14.92
CA ARG A 4 -7.64 -18.56 14.91
C ARG A 4 -7.08 -18.39 16.32
N THR A 5 -5.76 -18.36 16.42
CA THR A 5 -5.07 -18.18 17.72
C THR A 5 -5.25 -16.73 18.22
N SER A 6 -5.10 -16.52 19.53
CA SER A 6 -5.18 -15.17 20.12
C SER A 6 -4.17 -14.19 19.50
N GLY A 7 -3.02 -14.67 19.04
CA GLY A 7 -2.02 -13.87 18.33
C GLY A 7 -2.50 -13.38 16.96
N GLU A 8 -3.22 -14.21 16.21
CA GLU A 8 -3.78 -13.84 14.91
C GLU A 8 -4.86 -12.76 15.04
N TRP A 9 -5.67 -12.81 16.09
CA TRP A 9 -6.67 -11.76 16.34
C TRP A 9 -6.04 -10.40 16.64
N ARG A 10 -4.93 -10.36 17.36
CA ARG A 10 -4.18 -9.12 17.62
C ARG A 10 -3.65 -8.51 16.33
N GLU A 11 -3.10 -9.31 15.43
CA GLU A 11 -2.59 -8.86 14.13
C GLU A 11 -3.73 -8.34 13.23
N ILE A 12 -4.87 -9.02 13.20
CA ILE A 12 -6.05 -8.57 12.46
C ILE A 12 -6.55 -7.23 13.01
N CYS A 13 -6.68 -7.09 14.33
CA CYS A 13 -7.09 -5.84 14.96
C CYS A 13 -6.10 -4.70 14.65
N ALA A 14 -4.80 -4.98 14.68
CA ALA A 14 -3.78 -4.02 14.28
C ALA A 14 -3.94 -3.61 12.82
N ALA A 15 -4.14 -4.57 11.90
CA ALA A 15 -4.37 -4.29 10.49
C ALA A 15 -5.60 -3.39 10.26
N TYR A 16 -6.68 -3.61 10.99
CA TYR A 16 -7.85 -2.72 10.97
C TYR A 16 -7.52 -1.32 11.48
N GLY A 17 -6.75 -1.22 12.55
CA GLY A 17 -6.29 0.07 13.08
C GLY A 17 -5.51 0.87 12.03
N TYR A 18 -4.63 0.21 11.26
CA TYR A 18 -3.87 0.86 10.18
C TYR A 18 -4.76 1.23 8.98
N LEU A 19 -5.76 0.42 8.63
CA LEU A 19 -6.73 0.77 7.60
C LEU A 19 -7.56 2.00 8.00
N LEU A 20 -7.99 2.09 9.25
CA LEU A 20 -8.70 3.26 9.79
C LEU A 20 -7.78 4.49 9.82
N LEU A 21 -6.52 4.34 10.22
CA LEU A 21 -5.54 5.41 10.22
C LEU A 21 -5.26 5.93 8.81
N ALA A 22 -5.10 5.03 7.84
CA ALA A 22 -4.94 5.39 6.44
C ALA A 22 -6.17 6.13 5.89
N TRP A 23 -7.36 5.63 6.18
CA TRP A 23 -8.60 6.30 5.82
C TRP A 23 -8.69 7.71 6.42
N TRP A 24 -8.41 7.85 7.70
CA TRP A 24 -8.44 9.13 8.39
C TRP A 24 -7.44 10.12 7.80
N ARG A 25 -6.20 9.69 7.53
CA ARG A 25 -5.17 10.53 6.90
C ARG A 25 -5.59 11.01 5.52
N LEU A 26 -6.15 10.13 4.70
CA LEU A 26 -6.59 10.45 3.34
C LEU A 26 -7.86 11.29 3.31
N SER A 27 -8.81 11.06 4.22
CA SER A 27 -10.14 11.67 4.18
C SER A 27 -10.23 12.95 5.01
N VAL A 28 -9.58 13.00 6.17
CA VAL A 28 -9.71 14.10 7.13
C VAL A 28 -8.54 15.06 7.05
N ARG A 29 -7.31 14.55 7.11
CA ARG A 29 -6.12 15.40 7.12
C ARG A 29 -5.70 15.87 5.74
N ARG A 30 -6.12 15.18 4.68
CA ARG A 30 -5.68 15.45 3.30
C ARG A 30 -4.16 15.59 3.21
N GLU A 31 -3.44 14.82 4.03
CA GLU A 31 -1.98 14.79 3.98
C GLU A 31 -1.54 14.40 2.58
N GLY A 32 -0.61 15.18 2.01
CA GLY A 32 -0.05 14.88 0.71
C GLY A 32 0.58 13.49 0.73
N LEU A 33 0.32 12.72 -0.30
CA LEU A 33 0.93 11.39 -0.51
C LEU A 33 2.40 11.52 -0.91
N ASP A 34 2.87 12.76 -1.11
CA ASP A 34 4.21 13.09 -1.61
C ASP A 34 5.30 12.40 -0.82
N ARG A 35 5.18 12.39 0.50
CA ARG A 35 6.15 11.72 1.38
C ARG A 35 6.30 10.23 1.07
N TRP A 36 5.22 9.56 0.65
CA TRP A 36 5.21 8.11 0.43
C TRP A 36 5.53 7.72 -1.01
N ILE A 37 5.19 8.60 -1.97
CA ILE A 37 5.40 8.38 -3.40
C ILE A 37 6.82 8.79 -3.79
N PHE A 38 7.33 9.88 -3.21
CA PHE A 38 8.65 10.43 -3.52
C PHE A 38 9.71 10.05 -2.49
N GLN A 39 9.45 9.06 -1.67
CA GLN A 39 10.51 8.49 -0.86
C GLN A 39 11.53 7.90 -1.84
N ASP A 40 12.60 8.68 -2.10
CA ASP A 40 13.71 8.23 -2.90
C ASP A 40 14.11 6.85 -2.39
N ALA A 41 14.06 5.87 -3.28
CA ALA A 41 14.66 4.59 -2.99
C ALA A 41 16.12 4.88 -2.62
N ARG A 42 16.46 4.88 -1.32
CA ARG A 42 17.86 4.81 -0.96
C ARG A 42 18.45 3.68 -1.79
N PRO A 43 19.54 3.91 -2.53
CA PRO A 43 20.19 2.81 -3.20
C PRO A 43 20.41 1.74 -2.13
N ALA A 44 19.74 0.60 -2.31
CA ALA A 44 19.79 -0.51 -1.38
C ALA A 44 21.22 -0.99 -1.33
N GLU A 45 21.90 -0.75 -0.21
CA GLU A 45 23.15 -1.42 0.04
C GLU A 45 22.86 -2.91 0.24
N VAL A 46 23.77 -3.76 -0.18
CA VAL A 46 23.63 -5.23 -0.07
C VAL A 46 23.43 -5.65 1.40
N SER A 47 23.91 -4.82 2.35
CA SER A 47 23.74 -4.98 3.79
C SER A 47 22.29 -4.76 4.28
N ASP A 48 21.45 -4.07 3.49
CA ASP A 48 20.09 -3.73 3.86
C ASP A 48 19.06 -4.76 3.36
N LEU A 49 19.50 -5.84 2.72
CA LEU A 49 18.62 -6.90 2.27
C LEU A 49 17.97 -7.58 3.49
N PRO A 50 16.64 -7.74 3.50
CA PRO A 50 15.93 -8.37 4.60
C PRO A 50 16.40 -9.82 4.76
N ASP A 51 16.62 -10.22 5.97
CA ASP A 51 16.85 -11.61 6.29
C ASP A 51 15.57 -12.45 6.10
N GLU A 52 15.66 -13.75 6.30
CA GLU A 52 14.51 -14.65 6.10
C GLU A 52 13.40 -14.41 7.14
N ALA A 53 13.71 -13.95 8.35
CA ALA A 53 12.74 -13.61 9.37
C ALA A 53 12.02 -12.33 9.02
N ASP A 54 12.75 -11.33 8.53
CA ASP A 54 12.20 -10.06 8.04
C ASP A 54 11.28 -10.26 6.84
N ARG A 55 11.71 -11.07 5.86
CA ARG A 55 10.88 -11.44 4.69
C ARG A 55 9.57 -12.05 5.11
N ARG A 56 9.59 -12.99 6.07
CA ARG A 56 8.37 -13.61 6.61
C ARG A 56 7.50 -12.59 7.32
N SER A 57 8.09 -11.67 8.07
CA SER A 57 7.37 -10.60 8.76
C SER A 57 6.68 -9.66 7.78
N ILE A 58 7.36 -9.26 6.71
CA ILE A 58 6.83 -8.38 5.65
C ILE A 58 5.66 -9.06 4.92
N ILE A 59 5.85 -10.30 4.45
CA ILE A 59 4.80 -11.06 3.74
C ILE A 59 3.58 -11.27 4.64
N ARG A 60 3.80 -11.59 5.90
CA ARG A 60 2.71 -11.75 6.89
C ARG A 60 1.96 -10.45 7.10
N SER A 61 2.65 -9.31 7.15
CA SER A 61 2.03 -7.97 7.28
C SER A 61 1.11 -7.67 6.09
N ALA A 62 1.58 -7.92 4.87
CA ALA A 62 0.78 -7.77 3.65
C ALA A 62 -0.45 -8.70 3.69
N GLY A 63 -0.26 -9.95 4.10
CA GLY A 63 -1.34 -10.91 4.27
C GLY A 63 -2.43 -10.44 5.24
N TRP A 64 -2.06 -9.84 6.37
CA TRP A 64 -3.01 -9.32 7.35
C TRP A 64 -3.79 -8.10 6.84
N ILE A 65 -3.13 -7.16 6.18
CA ILE A 65 -3.80 -6.00 5.57
C ILE A 65 -4.78 -6.49 4.49
N ASN A 66 -4.37 -7.38 3.59
CA ASN A 66 -5.22 -7.92 2.55
C ASN A 66 -6.41 -8.73 3.13
N ALA A 67 -6.19 -9.49 4.21
CA ALA A 67 -7.25 -10.23 4.88
C ALA A 67 -8.27 -9.29 5.54
N ALA A 68 -7.80 -8.22 6.19
CA ALA A 68 -8.65 -7.20 6.80
C ALA A 68 -9.47 -6.44 5.74
N ALA A 69 -8.88 -6.15 4.59
CA ALA A 69 -9.53 -5.45 3.49
C ALA A 69 -10.65 -6.25 2.80
N ARG A 70 -10.66 -7.59 2.94
CA ARG A 70 -11.71 -8.47 2.37
C ARG A 70 -13.06 -8.37 3.06
N TYR A 71 -13.12 -7.85 4.28
CA TYR A 71 -14.42 -7.63 4.94
C TYR A 71 -15.14 -6.48 4.25
N PRO A 72 -16.46 -6.60 3.95
CA PRO A 72 -17.18 -5.68 3.09
C PRO A 72 -17.30 -4.30 3.73
N ARG A 73 -16.34 -3.44 3.42
CA ARG A 73 -16.37 -2.03 3.76
C ARG A 73 -16.02 -1.20 2.53
N PRO A 74 -16.85 -0.23 2.14
CA PRO A 74 -16.69 0.55 0.91
C PRO A 74 -15.44 1.45 0.88
N TRP A 75 -14.64 1.43 1.93
CA TRP A 75 -13.47 2.29 2.11
C TRP A 75 -12.10 1.59 1.98
N ALA A 76 -12.05 0.24 1.93
CA ALA A 76 -10.79 -0.49 1.78
C ALA A 76 -10.37 -0.58 0.31
N ARG A 77 -10.05 0.58 -0.29
CA ARG A 77 -9.59 0.69 -1.68
C ARG A 77 -8.09 0.44 -1.77
N CYS A 78 -7.59 0.16 -2.98
CA CYS A 78 -6.17 -0.14 -3.22
C CYS A 78 -5.22 0.89 -2.58
N LEU A 79 -5.50 2.18 -2.70
CA LEU A 79 -4.68 3.24 -2.10
C LEU A 79 -4.65 3.17 -0.56
N GLN A 80 -5.80 2.91 0.07
CA GLN A 80 -5.89 2.82 1.54
C GLN A 80 -5.18 1.58 2.06
N CYS A 81 -5.33 0.44 1.38
CA CYS A 81 -4.63 -0.80 1.73
C CYS A 81 -3.11 -0.62 1.59
N SER A 82 -2.67 -0.01 0.51
CA SER A 82 -1.26 0.24 0.25
C SER A 82 -0.67 1.22 1.26
N LEU A 83 -1.36 2.31 1.57
CA LEU A 83 -0.92 3.25 2.61
C LEU A 83 -0.89 2.60 3.99
N ALA A 84 -1.91 1.81 4.35
CA ALA A 84 -1.95 1.08 5.62
C ALA A 84 -0.78 0.11 5.75
N LEU A 85 -0.43 -0.59 4.67
CA LEU A 85 0.72 -1.48 4.63
C LEU A 85 2.04 -0.71 4.79
N CYS A 86 2.23 0.41 4.10
CA CYS A 86 3.40 1.26 4.26
C CYS A 86 3.56 1.73 5.72
N LEU A 87 2.48 2.22 6.35
CA LEU A 87 2.49 2.65 7.74
C LEU A 87 2.86 1.52 8.72
N LEU A 88 2.32 0.32 8.47
CA LEU A 88 2.63 -0.85 9.30
C LEU A 88 4.10 -1.27 9.15
N LEU A 89 4.62 -1.27 7.92
CA LEU A 89 6.00 -1.65 7.63
C LEU A 89 6.98 -0.62 8.16
N GLU A 90 6.72 0.68 8.00
CA GLU A 90 7.53 1.77 8.57
C GLU A 90 7.66 1.64 10.08
N ARG A 91 6.55 1.35 10.78
CA ARG A 91 6.59 1.12 12.23
C ARG A 91 7.43 -0.10 12.63
N ARG A 92 7.58 -1.07 11.74
CA ARG A 92 8.42 -2.26 11.93
C ARG A 92 9.87 -2.05 11.49
N GLY A 93 10.22 -0.85 11.03
CA GLY A 93 11.57 -0.49 10.56
C GLY A 93 11.83 -0.79 9.09
N PHE A 94 10.80 -1.20 8.32
CA PHE A 94 10.92 -1.50 6.90
C PHE A 94 10.50 -0.30 6.05
N ASN A 95 11.39 0.18 5.20
CA ASN A 95 11.13 1.30 4.30
C ASN A 95 10.54 0.81 2.97
N ALA A 96 9.24 0.51 2.96
CA ALA A 96 8.51 0.11 1.76
C ALA A 96 8.00 1.33 0.98
N GLN A 97 7.93 1.21 -0.34
CA GLN A 97 7.54 2.29 -1.25
C GLN A 97 6.09 2.14 -1.71
N LEU A 98 5.31 3.20 -1.59
CA LEU A 98 4.00 3.30 -2.21
C LEU A 98 4.18 3.66 -3.68
N LYS A 99 3.64 2.84 -4.57
CA LYS A 99 3.59 3.10 -6.01
C LYS A 99 2.15 3.42 -6.41
N ILE A 100 2.02 4.39 -7.31
CA ILE A 100 0.75 4.72 -7.94
C ILE A 100 0.97 4.68 -9.45
N GLY A 101 0.08 4.00 -10.14
CA GLY A 101 0.09 3.92 -11.59
C GLY A 101 -1.28 4.25 -12.17
N VAL A 102 -1.29 4.62 -13.44
CA VAL A 102 -2.49 4.92 -14.21
C VAL A 102 -2.48 4.14 -15.51
N ARG A 103 -3.67 3.77 -15.99
CA ARG A 103 -3.84 3.20 -17.32
C ARG A 103 -5.13 3.72 -17.97
N LYS A 104 -5.19 3.71 -19.29
CA LYS A 104 -6.44 3.94 -20.02
C LYS A 104 -7.16 2.61 -20.18
N SER A 105 -8.42 2.55 -19.79
CA SER A 105 -9.29 1.38 -19.93
C SER A 105 -10.63 1.84 -20.48
N GLY A 106 -10.99 1.41 -21.70
CA GLY A 106 -12.29 1.72 -22.32
C GLY A 106 -12.61 3.21 -22.51
N GLY A 107 -11.60 4.09 -22.56
CA GLY A 107 -11.78 5.55 -22.66
C GLY A 107 -11.67 6.26 -21.30
N ASP A 108 -11.76 5.56 -20.18
CA ASP A 108 -11.59 6.09 -18.84
C ASP A 108 -10.16 5.95 -18.33
N LEU A 109 -9.80 6.80 -17.38
CA LEU A 109 -8.53 6.72 -16.66
C LEU A 109 -8.74 5.90 -15.37
N GLU A 110 -8.07 4.77 -15.30
CA GLU A 110 -8.02 3.92 -14.12
C GLU A 110 -6.73 4.18 -13.35
N ALA A 111 -6.82 4.40 -12.04
CA ALA A 111 -5.68 4.56 -11.16
C ALA A 111 -5.61 3.39 -10.18
N HIS A 112 -4.39 2.93 -9.90
CA HIS A 112 -4.11 1.83 -8.98
C HIS A 112 -2.93 2.13 -8.08
N ALA A 113 -2.91 1.55 -6.88
CA ALA A 113 -1.84 1.73 -5.91
C ALA A 113 -1.41 0.39 -5.34
N TRP A 114 -0.09 0.21 -5.22
CA TRP A 114 0.53 -0.99 -4.62
C TRP A 114 1.77 -0.60 -3.83
N VAL A 115 2.31 -1.57 -3.11
CA VAL A 115 3.51 -1.39 -2.28
C VAL A 115 4.63 -2.27 -2.81
N GLU A 116 5.80 -1.68 -2.96
CA GLU A 116 7.02 -2.38 -3.32
C GLU A 116 8.05 -2.31 -2.19
N TYR A 117 8.79 -3.40 -2.02
CA TYR A 117 9.94 -3.48 -1.14
C TYR A 117 11.07 -4.22 -1.86
N PHE A 118 12.21 -3.57 -2.06
CA PHE A 118 13.32 -4.06 -2.88
C PHE A 118 12.86 -4.58 -4.26
N GLY A 119 11.98 -3.82 -4.94
CA GLY A 119 11.47 -4.16 -6.26
C GLY A 119 10.46 -5.32 -6.31
N LYS A 120 10.05 -5.85 -5.15
CA LYS A 120 9.01 -6.87 -5.05
C LYS A 120 7.69 -6.27 -4.64
N VAL A 121 6.64 -6.57 -5.38
CA VAL A 121 5.26 -6.19 -5.04
C VAL A 121 4.79 -7.02 -3.83
N LEU A 122 4.20 -6.35 -2.83
CA LEU A 122 3.82 -7.00 -1.57
C LEU A 122 2.32 -7.33 -1.45
N ASN A 123 1.45 -6.46 -1.97
CA ASN A 123 0.01 -6.52 -1.75
C ASN A 123 -0.81 -6.69 -3.03
N ASP A 124 -0.14 -6.95 -4.14
CA ASP A 124 -0.75 -7.17 -5.45
C ASP A 124 0.01 -8.25 -6.24
N SER A 125 -0.39 -8.47 -7.50
CA SER A 125 0.33 -9.35 -8.41
C SER A 125 1.68 -8.76 -8.83
N GLN A 126 2.67 -9.60 -9.11
CA GLN A 126 4.03 -9.14 -9.44
C GLN A 126 4.08 -8.41 -10.80
N ASP A 127 3.10 -8.62 -11.66
CA ASP A 127 2.96 -8.03 -12.98
C ASP A 127 2.16 -6.71 -12.99
N VAL A 128 1.68 -6.23 -11.82
CA VAL A 128 0.91 -4.99 -11.71
C VAL A 128 1.65 -3.80 -12.33
N ALA A 129 2.95 -3.70 -12.13
CA ALA A 129 3.79 -2.65 -12.69
C ALA A 129 3.86 -2.66 -14.22
N CYS A 130 3.61 -3.80 -14.87
CA CYS A 130 3.56 -3.91 -16.33
C CYS A 130 2.21 -3.40 -16.89
N ASN A 131 1.17 -3.41 -16.08
CA ASN A 131 -0.20 -3.06 -16.50
C ASN A 131 -0.54 -1.58 -16.29
N PHE A 132 0.29 -0.85 -15.53
CA PHE A 132 0.07 0.55 -15.20
C PHE A 132 1.32 1.39 -15.48
N THR A 133 1.13 2.58 -16.00
CA THR A 133 2.21 3.57 -16.13
C THR A 133 2.40 4.23 -14.77
N LEU A 134 3.61 4.12 -14.21
CA LEU A 134 3.95 4.75 -12.95
C LEU A 134 3.82 6.27 -13.02
N MET A 135 3.19 6.84 -12.04
CA MET A 135 3.17 8.28 -11.82
C MET A 135 4.47 8.69 -11.13
N ASN A 136 5.58 8.62 -11.86
CA ASN A 136 6.87 9.08 -11.36
C ASN A 136 6.96 10.60 -11.50
N GLY A 137 7.05 11.30 -10.38
CA GLY A 137 7.79 12.53 -10.14
C GLY A 137 7.82 13.66 -11.16
N ASN A 138 7.06 13.63 -12.25
CA ASN A 138 6.90 14.79 -13.07
C ASN A 138 5.91 15.73 -12.36
N ARG A 139 6.31 16.98 -12.19
CA ARG A 139 5.78 18.06 -11.34
C ARG A 139 4.27 18.38 -11.43
N GLU A 140 3.47 17.59 -12.11
CA GLU A 140 2.01 17.72 -12.21
C GLU A 140 1.33 16.50 -11.61
N MET A 141 1.48 16.33 -10.30
CA MET A 141 0.66 15.37 -9.56
C MET A 141 -0.80 15.81 -9.63
N PRO A 142 -1.73 14.95 -10.10
CA PRO A 142 -3.14 15.24 -9.94
C PRO A 142 -3.43 15.48 -8.47
N SER A 143 -4.26 16.47 -8.16
CA SER A 143 -4.66 16.74 -6.78
C SER A 143 -5.23 15.48 -6.13
N VAL A 144 -5.14 15.37 -4.80
CA VAL A 144 -5.74 14.26 -4.04
C VAL A 144 -7.22 14.06 -4.42
N GLN A 145 -7.91 15.15 -4.80
CA GLN A 145 -9.29 15.09 -5.29
C GLN A 145 -9.43 14.40 -6.66
N GLN A 146 -8.48 14.63 -7.59
CA GLN A 146 -8.47 13.96 -8.90
C GLN A 146 -8.12 12.48 -8.74
N LEU A 147 -7.13 12.17 -7.90
CA LEU A 147 -6.80 10.79 -7.55
C LEU A 147 -7.99 10.08 -6.88
N SER A 148 -8.65 10.74 -5.92
CA SER A 148 -9.80 10.13 -5.24
C SER A 148 -10.98 9.86 -6.18
N ARG A 149 -11.14 10.63 -7.27
CA ARG A 149 -12.14 10.35 -8.33
C ARG A 149 -11.70 9.15 -9.18
N ALA A 150 -10.45 9.09 -9.61
CA ALA A 150 -9.92 8.00 -10.41
C ALA A 150 -9.93 6.64 -9.67
N PHE A 151 -9.81 6.67 -8.33
CA PHE A 151 -9.93 5.47 -7.48
C PHE A 151 -11.40 5.10 -7.14
N ARG A 152 -12.40 5.83 -7.65
CA ARG A 152 -13.83 5.56 -7.41
C ARG A 152 -14.48 4.65 -8.45
N GLY A 153 -13.75 4.31 -9.52
CA GLY A 153 -14.19 3.38 -10.56
C GLY A 153 -14.38 1.94 -10.07
#